data_313ab3d0fbdbfd440823ef5775db5a15
#
_entry.id   313ab3d0fbdbfd440823ef5775db5a15
#
_cell.length_a   1.000
_cell.length_b   1.000
_cell.length_c   1.000
_cell.angle_alpha   90.00
_cell.angle_beta   90.00
_cell.angle_gamma   90.00
#
_symmetry.space_group_name_H-M   'P 1'
#
loop_
_entity.id
_entity.type
_entity.pdbx_description
1 polymer ?
#
loop_
_entity_poly.entity_id
_entity_poly.type
_entity_poly.pdbx_seq_one_letter_code
_entity_poly.pdbx_strand_id
1 'polypeptide(L)'
;MGIFDKFKSGFKKSASAFSSGLKNIVIKKEIDDKTLDMIEDYLIQSDVGIAAASEIREIVSQTKIDPNKDTSDEINIILKNYIIELMKPLENFEFFKKKEKLNVILISGVNGVGTVSYTHLRAHETS
;
A
#
# COMPACT_ATOMS: atom_id res chain seq x y z
N MET A 1 -6.93 22.68 -10.67
CA MET A 1 -6.41 21.36 -10.27
C MET A 1 -6.11 21.42 -8.80
N GLY A 2 -6.92 20.76 -7.99
CA GLY A 2 -6.77 20.76 -6.52
C GLY A 2 -5.55 19.96 -6.09
N ILE A 3 -5.07 20.20 -4.86
CA ILE A 3 -3.95 19.45 -4.25
C ILE A 3 -4.29 17.94 -4.21
N PHE A 4 -5.55 17.61 -3.96
CA PHE A 4 -6.06 16.24 -3.99
C PHE A 4 -5.93 15.57 -5.36
N ASP A 5 -6.11 16.31 -6.45
CA ASP A 5 -5.97 15.74 -7.81
C ASP A 5 -4.51 15.40 -8.12
N LYS A 6 -3.57 16.26 -7.69
CA LYS A 6 -2.12 16.00 -7.83
C LYS A 6 -1.67 14.80 -7.00
N PHE A 7 -2.16 14.71 -5.75
CA PHE A 7 -1.88 13.57 -4.87
C PHE A 7 -2.44 12.28 -5.45
N LYS A 8 -3.70 12.29 -5.89
CA LYS A 8 -4.37 11.15 -6.53
C LYS A 8 -3.66 10.69 -7.81
N SER A 9 -3.18 11.64 -8.63
CA SER A 9 -2.46 11.31 -9.86
C SER A 9 -1.07 10.70 -9.58
N GLY A 10 -0.34 11.23 -8.60
CA GLY A 10 0.95 10.68 -8.16
C GLY A 10 0.82 9.28 -7.59
N PHE A 11 -0.16 9.08 -6.70
CA PHE A 11 -0.46 7.77 -6.12
C PHE A 11 -0.88 6.75 -7.20
N LYS A 12 -1.75 7.16 -8.13
CA LYS A 12 -2.18 6.31 -9.25
C LYS A 12 -1.00 5.84 -10.10
N LYS A 13 -0.01 6.71 -10.33
CA LYS A 13 1.19 6.36 -11.11
C LYS A 13 2.03 5.28 -10.39
N SER A 14 2.27 5.43 -9.10
CA SER A 14 3.02 4.45 -8.30
C SER A 14 2.27 3.12 -8.17
N ALA A 15 0.97 3.16 -7.89
CA ALA A 15 0.14 1.95 -7.82
C ALA A 15 0.07 1.22 -9.16
N SER A 16 -0.01 1.96 -10.27
CA SER A 16 -0.02 1.39 -11.63
C SER A 16 1.33 0.73 -11.98
N ALA A 17 2.45 1.35 -11.59
CA ALA A 17 3.78 0.77 -11.79
C ALA A 17 3.96 -0.54 -11.00
N PHE A 18 3.52 -0.56 -9.74
CA PHE A 18 3.52 -1.75 -8.89
C PHE A 18 2.66 -2.88 -9.49
N SER A 19 1.42 -2.59 -9.86
CA SER A 19 0.53 -3.58 -10.48
C SER A 19 1.07 -4.12 -11.81
N SER A 20 1.73 -3.27 -12.62
CA SER A 20 2.34 -3.70 -13.87
C SER A 20 3.55 -4.61 -13.64
N GLY A 21 4.36 -4.33 -12.61
CA GLY A 21 5.47 -5.21 -12.22
C GLY A 21 4.97 -6.60 -11.81
N LEU A 22 3.95 -6.64 -10.97
CA LEU A 22 3.32 -7.90 -10.55
C LEU A 22 2.73 -8.66 -11.75
N LYS A 23 2.07 -7.97 -12.67
CA LYS A 23 1.50 -8.56 -13.89
C LYS A 23 2.57 -9.22 -14.77
N ASN A 24 3.76 -8.65 -14.86
CA ASN A 24 4.87 -9.22 -15.63
C ASN A 24 5.42 -10.51 -15.02
N ILE A 25 5.27 -10.70 -13.70
CA ILE A 25 5.68 -11.92 -13.00
C ILE A 25 4.63 -13.03 -13.23
N VAL A 26 3.35 -12.67 -13.19
CA VAL A 26 2.22 -13.60 -13.22
C VAL A 26 1.66 -13.73 -14.64
N ILE A 27 2.51 -14.05 -15.61
CA ILE A 27 2.09 -14.24 -17.02
C ILE A 27 1.36 -15.58 -17.21
N LYS A 28 1.61 -16.57 -16.35
CA LYS A 28 1.03 -17.91 -16.45
C LYS A 28 -0.25 -18.02 -15.63
N LYS A 29 -1.21 -18.83 -16.13
CA LYS A 29 -2.46 -19.13 -15.41
C LYS A 29 -2.28 -19.99 -14.16
N GLU A 30 -1.15 -20.67 -14.03
CA GLU A 30 -0.82 -21.52 -12.87
C GLU A 30 0.32 -20.86 -12.09
N ILE A 31 0.11 -20.75 -10.78
CA ILE A 31 1.11 -20.24 -9.85
C ILE A 31 1.90 -21.44 -9.33
N ASP A 32 3.08 -21.62 -9.88
CA ASP A 32 4.07 -22.57 -9.38
C ASP A 32 4.94 -21.97 -8.26
N ASP A 33 5.71 -22.80 -7.56
CA ASP A 33 6.58 -22.33 -6.47
C ASP A 33 7.56 -21.26 -6.93
N LYS A 34 8.04 -21.35 -8.17
CA LYS A 34 8.93 -20.34 -8.76
C LYS A 34 8.24 -19.00 -8.91
N THR A 35 6.98 -18.99 -9.31
CA THR A 35 6.17 -17.76 -9.42
C THR A 35 5.91 -17.18 -8.04
N LEU A 36 5.66 -18.02 -7.02
CA LEU A 36 5.52 -17.58 -5.62
C LEU A 36 6.79 -16.91 -5.12
N ASP A 37 7.94 -17.50 -5.35
CA ASP A 37 9.24 -16.94 -4.97
C ASP A 37 9.49 -15.59 -5.68
N MET A 38 9.16 -15.48 -6.98
CA MET A 38 9.26 -14.22 -7.72
C MET A 38 8.33 -13.13 -7.17
N ILE A 39 7.12 -13.49 -6.72
CA ILE A 39 6.18 -12.56 -6.07
C ILE A 39 6.78 -12.06 -4.75
N GLU A 40 7.28 -12.96 -3.90
CA GLU A 40 7.91 -12.63 -2.63
C GLU A 40 9.11 -11.69 -2.83
N ASP A 41 10.02 -12.03 -3.73
CA ASP A 41 11.18 -11.19 -4.07
C ASP A 41 10.75 -9.80 -4.56
N TYR A 42 9.73 -9.73 -5.40
CA TYR A 42 9.21 -8.47 -5.91
C TYR A 42 8.62 -7.59 -4.80
N LEU A 43 7.91 -8.19 -3.86
CA LEU A 43 7.36 -7.49 -2.69
C LEU A 43 8.49 -6.93 -1.82
N ILE A 44 9.53 -7.72 -1.54
CA ILE A 44 10.70 -7.29 -0.77
C ILE A 44 11.44 -6.14 -1.49
N GLN A 45 11.66 -6.24 -2.80
CA GLN A 45 12.28 -5.18 -3.59
C GLN A 45 11.43 -3.89 -3.65
N SER A 46 10.13 -4.01 -3.40
CA SER A 46 9.19 -2.89 -3.31
C SER A 46 9.06 -2.32 -1.89
N ASP A 47 10.03 -2.59 -1.02
CA ASP A 47 10.07 -2.17 0.40
C ASP A 47 8.94 -2.77 1.27
N VAL A 48 8.32 -3.85 0.84
CA VAL A 48 7.45 -4.65 1.70
C VAL A 48 8.34 -5.47 2.64
N GLY A 49 8.12 -5.36 3.94
CA GLY A 49 8.92 -6.09 4.92
C GLY A 49 8.87 -7.62 4.68
N ILE A 50 9.97 -8.32 4.96
CA ILE A 50 10.15 -9.76 4.70
C ILE A 50 8.98 -10.58 5.30
N ALA A 51 8.60 -10.30 6.55
CA ALA A 51 7.51 -11.01 7.22
C ALA A 51 6.18 -10.89 6.45
N ALA A 52 5.83 -9.67 6.04
CA ALA A 52 4.61 -9.43 5.26
C ALA A 52 4.68 -10.06 3.87
N ALA A 53 5.83 -10.03 3.21
CA ALA A 53 6.01 -10.66 1.91
C ALA A 53 5.82 -12.19 1.99
N SER A 54 6.40 -12.84 3.01
CA SER A 54 6.24 -14.28 3.24
C SER A 54 4.79 -14.66 3.59
N GLU A 55 4.10 -13.86 4.41
CA GLU A 55 2.68 -14.09 4.70
C GLU A 55 1.81 -13.97 3.43
N ILE A 56 2.08 -12.97 2.59
CA ILE A 56 1.36 -12.79 1.31
C ILE A 56 1.63 -13.98 0.39
N ARG A 57 2.89 -14.45 0.29
CA ARG A 57 3.26 -15.64 -0.48
C ARG A 57 2.45 -16.86 -0.02
N GLU A 58 2.34 -17.08 1.29
CA GLU A 58 1.56 -18.19 1.84
C GLU A 58 0.07 -18.07 1.48
N ILE A 59 -0.53 -16.88 1.64
CA ILE A 59 -1.93 -16.64 1.28
C ILE A 59 -2.16 -16.92 -0.21
N VAL A 60 -1.26 -16.45 -1.09
CA VAL A 60 -1.36 -16.68 -2.53
C VAL A 60 -1.26 -18.17 -2.85
N SER A 61 -0.36 -18.92 -2.20
CA SER A 61 -0.18 -20.35 -2.41
C SER A 61 -1.41 -21.19 -2.03
N GLN A 62 -2.15 -20.73 -1.03
CA GLN A 62 -3.37 -21.41 -0.53
C GLN A 62 -4.64 -20.98 -1.28
N THR A 63 -4.58 -19.89 -2.05
CA THR A 63 -5.75 -19.37 -2.76
C THR A 63 -5.96 -20.11 -4.08
N LYS A 64 -7.17 -20.61 -4.29
CA LYS A 64 -7.57 -21.15 -5.59
C LYS A 64 -7.83 -20.01 -6.56
N ILE A 65 -6.93 -19.84 -7.51
CA ILE A 65 -7.08 -18.85 -8.59
C ILE A 65 -8.10 -19.38 -9.61
N ASP A 66 -9.06 -18.54 -9.98
CA ASP A 66 -10.05 -18.87 -11.01
C ASP A 66 -9.38 -18.84 -12.40
N PRO A 67 -9.32 -19.96 -13.14
CA PRO A 67 -8.66 -20.01 -14.44
C PRO A 67 -9.33 -19.14 -15.52
N ASN A 68 -10.55 -18.64 -15.24
CA ASN A 68 -11.28 -17.75 -16.15
C ASN A 68 -11.01 -16.26 -15.90
N LYS A 69 -10.30 -15.93 -14.83
CA LYS A 69 -9.94 -14.54 -14.48
C LYS A 69 -8.47 -14.25 -14.76
N ASP A 70 -8.13 -12.97 -14.77
CA ASP A 70 -6.74 -12.54 -14.82
C ASP A 70 -6.09 -12.83 -13.45
N THR A 71 -5.09 -13.70 -13.44
CA THR A 71 -4.39 -14.13 -12.21
C THR A 71 -3.77 -12.93 -11.48
N SER A 72 -3.29 -11.93 -12.21
CA SER A 72 -2.71 -10.74 -11.58
C SER A 72 -3.76 -9.87 -10.86
N ASP A 73 -4.99 -9.82 -11.38
CA ASP A 73 -6.07 -9.10 -10.72
C ASP A 73 -6.51 -9.81 -9.44
N GLU A 74 -6.53 -11.14 -9.42
CA GLU A 74 -6.83 -11.92 -8.21
C GLU A 74 -5.74 -11.72 -7.14
N ILE A 75 -4.46 -11.72 -7.52
CA ILE A 75 -3.35 -11.42 -6.59
C ILE A 75 -3.45 -9.98 -6.07
N ASN A 76 -3.78 -9.01 -6.90
CA ASN A 76 -3.99 -7.63 -6.46
C ASN A 76 -5.13 -7.53 -5.42
N ILE A 77 -6.19 -8.32 -5.56
CA ILE A 77 -7.27 -8.38 -4.57
C ILE A 77 -6.77 -8.97 -3.24
N ILE A 78 -5.97 -10.03 -3.28
CA ILE A 78 -5.34 -10.64 -2.10
C ILE A 78 -4.48 -9.60 -1.37
N LEU A 79 -3.58 -8.93 -2.10
CA LEU A 79 -2.71 -7.88 -1.56
C LEU A 79 -3.52 -6.74 -0.92
N LYS A 80 -4.54 -6.27 -1.62
CA LYS A 80 -5.43 -5.21 -1.12
C LYS A 80 -6.09 -5.63 0.19
N ASN A 81 -6.64 -6.83 0.25
CA ASN A 81 -7.32 -7.33 1.43
C ASN A 81 -6.35 -7.49 2.61
N TYR A 82 -5.14 -8.03 2.36
CA TYR A 82 -4.10 -8.13 3.36
C TYR A 82 -3.73 -6.77 3.96
N ILE A 83 -3.49 -5.76 3.11
CA ILE A 83 -3.16 -4.40 3.55
C ILE A 83 -4.32 -3.79 4.36
N ILE A 84 -5.57 -3.98 3.94
CA ILE A 84 -6.75 -3.50 4.68
C ILE A 84 -6.79 -4.11 6.08
N GLU A 85 -6.60 -5.43 6.20
CA GLU A 85 -6.60 -6.10 7.51
C GLU A 85 -5.45 -5.62 8.40
N LEU A 86 -4.26 -5.45 7.82
CA LEU A 86 -3.09 -4.92 8.54
C LEU A 86 -3.32 -3.50 9.08
N MET A 87 -4.07 -2.68 8.34
CA MET A 87 -4.34 -1.28 8.69
C MET A 87 -5.55 -1.10 9.63
N LYS A 88 -6.43 -2.09 9.75
CA LYS A 88 -7.63 -2.01 10.61
C LYS A 88 -7.37 -1.55 12.05
N PRO A 89 -6.33 -2.03 12.77
CA PRO A 89 -6.05 -1.56 14.12
C PRO A 89 -5.75 -0.06 14.20
N LEU A 90 -5.34 0.56 13.08
CA LEU A 90 -5.00 1.98 13.01
C LEU A 90 -6.21 2.88 12.70
N GLU A 91 -7.37 2.32 12.38
CA GLU A 91 -8.60 3.09 12.12
C GLU A 91 -9.19 3.77 13.36
N ASN A 92 -8.83 3.33 14.57
CA ASN A 92 -9.30 3.91 15.83
C ASN A 92 -8.59 5.23 16.15
N PHE A 93 -8.89 6.27 15.37
CA PHE A 93 -8.47 7.65 15.66
C PHE A 93 -9.29 8.29 16.80
N GLU A 94 -9.24 7.75 18.01
CA GLU A 94 -9.70 8.47 19.20
C GLU A 94 -8.84 9.70 19.53
N PHE A 95 -7.72 9.84 18.83
CA PHE A 95 -6.72 10.87 19.05
C PHE A 95 -7.29 12.30 18.94
N PHE A 96 -8.24 12.53 18.06
CA PHE A 96 -8.88 13.83 17.87
C PHE A 96 -10.12 14.07 18.74
N LYS A 97 -10.58 13.09 19.50
CA LYS A 97 -11.81 13.19 20.30
C LYS A 97 -11.61 13.80 21.68
N LYS A 98 -10.40 13.80 22.23
CA LYS A 98 -10.12 14.35 23.57
C LYS A 98 -9.80 15.84 23.47
N LYS A 99 -10.81 16.69 23.53
CA LYS A 99 -10.70 18.17 23.51
C LYS A 99 -10.07 18.80 24.77
N GLU A 100 -9.88 18.03 25.84
CA GLU A 100 -9.49 18.55 27.16
C GLU A 100 -7.99 18.54 27.45
N LYS A 101 -7.16 18.04 26.53
CA LYS A 101 -5.70 17.97 26.70
C LYS A 101 -4.99 18.50 25.46
N LEU A 102 -3.80 19.09 25.70
CA LEU A 102 -2.89 19.46 24.62
C LEU A 102 -2.52 18.22 23.80
N ASN A 103 -2.84 18.21 22.51
CA ASN A 103 -2.44 17.16 21.58
C ASN A 103 -1.15 17.59 20.88
N VAL A 104 -0.08 16.81 21.04
CA VAL A 104 1.20 17.04 20.36
C VAL A 104 1.33 16.01 19.24
N ILE A 105 1.41 16.48 17.99
CA ILE A 105 1.59 15.65 16.80
C ILE A 105 2.98 15.93 16.24
N LEU A 106 3.84 14.89 16.22
CA LEU A 106 5.13 14.95 15.58
C LEU A 106 5.01 14.40 14.14
N ILE A 107 5.31 15.25 13.16
CA ILE A 107 5.38 14.85 11.75
C ILE A 107 6.85 14.82 11.37
N SER A 108 7.34 13.64 11.00
CA SER A 108 8.71 13.40 10.56
C SER A 108 8.75 12.78 9.18
N GLY A 109 9.80 13.04 8.42
CA GLY A 109 10.01 12.47 7.10
C GLY A 109 11.38 12.85 6.56
N VAL A 110 11.83 12.07 5.56
CA VAL A 110 13.05 12.42 4.81
C VAL A 110 12.78 13.55 3.82
N ASN A 111 13.83 14.18 3.31
CA ASN A 111 13.70 15.26 2.34
C ASN A 111 12.89 14.82 1.10
N GLY A 112 11.92 15.64 0.71
CA GLY A 112 11.08 15.39 -0.47
C GLY A 112 9.76 14.67 -0.22
N VAL A 113 9.49 14.11 0.96
CA VAL A 113 8.21 13.44 1.29
C VAL A 113 7.05 14.36 1.67
N GLY A 114 7.25 15.69 1.56
CA GLY A 114 6.18 16.68 1.74
C GLY A 114 6.00 17.24 3.14
N THR A 115 6.92 17.00 4.08
CA THR A 115 6.87 17.54 5.44
C THR A 115 6.79 19.07 5.46
N VAL A 116 7.53 19.75 4.57
CA VAL A 116 7.49 21.22 4.40
C VAL A 116 6.14 21.70 3.88
N SER A 117 5.54 20.98 2.94
CA SER A 117 4.21 21.32 2.39
C SER A 117 3.11 21.24 3.44
N TYR A 118 3.20 20.30 4.39
CA TYR A 118 2.24 20.21 5.49
C TYR A 118 2.33 21.43 6.42
N THR A 119 3.53 21.89 6.74
CA THR A 119 3.75 23.07 7.59
C THR A 119 3.15 24.33 6.94
N HIS A 120 3.33 24.51 5.64
CA HIS A 120 2.76 25.64 4.90
C HIS A 120 1.24 25.62 4.79
N LEU A 121 0.65 24.45 4.57
CA LEU A 121 -0.82 24.30 4.50
C LEU A 121 -1.48 24.65 5.84
N ARG A 122 -0.89 24.22 6.95
CA ARG A 122 -1.44 24.51 8.27
C ARG A 122 -1.31 25.98 8.70
N ALA A 123 -0.28 26.67 8.26
CA ALA A 123 -0.11 28.10 8.54
C ALA A 123 -1.19 28.98 7.88
N HIS A 124 -1.80 28.53 6.78
CA HIS A 124 -2.88 29.23 6.10
C HIS A 124 -4.28 28.98 6.68
N GLU A 125 -4.46 27.92 7.47
CA GLU A 125 -5.75 27.61 8.11
C GLU A 125 -5.95 28.33 9.46
N THR A 126 -4.92 28.97 10.00
CA THR A 126 -4.93 29.66 11.30
C THR A 126 -4.92 31.19 11.20
N SER A 127 -5.15 31.76 10.00
CA SER A 127 -5.24 33.21 9.76
C SER A 127 -6.65 33.69 9.59
#